data_d95348791700a82e235c3768dc7f9cc2
#
_entry.id   d95348791700a82e235c3768dc7f9cc2
#
_cell.length_a   1.000
_cell.length_b   1.000
_cell.length_c   1.000
_cell.angle_alpha   90.00
_cell.angle_beta   90.00
_cell.angle_gamma   90.00
#
_symmetry.space_group_name_H-M   'P 1'
#
loop_
_entity.id
_entity.type
_entity.pdbx_description
1 polymer ?
#
loop_
_entity_poly.entity_id
_entity_poly.type
_entity_poly.pdbx_seq_one_letter_code
_entity_poly.pdbx_strand_id
1 'polypeptide(L)'
;MKIPNCRRLVGSTTLPLALAMTAAAGDLAGRVSGPSGPLAGASVTAQGANGVATTVYSAADGGFRIRDIASQKCSVRVRYPGLEDGTLDATSGRIDVALKPAADPLAMTPSSTWLSLLPDGEMKRRFIVNCAACHEIARSRIYKDGAIRDDAKWSEAIALMKSIDAYKLVSPSLDAKIYAPWLAEHLSPKAISALKLQPAPDVATVGRGVITEYAVPTATELPHDVAVGPDHRVWITAFWTGFMWALDPATGKIESFNVAEDKSTPAQVRALQFDRSGKLWIVLGGTKSVIRLDPATREIRAYPVGIYAHDIVLDSKGDVWLNDYFSNPEAIAKLDVATGKVTHLLLPSAHLSAAEGQPLPYGLQIDAQDRLWSTQLVGNTLVRFDTRTSQAKLYQMPVSFSGPRRHAVARDGTVWIPEFNTGYIAHFDPRTEKFERFRVGESALGAYDLAIDPRDGGIWITGALASALIRFDPKTQAIERYPLPTEPAYMRHIAIDPNNGDVWSAYSSLPTAVPKVVRVSRGR
;
A
#
# COMPACT_ATOMS: atom_id res chain seq x y z
N MET A 1 25.64 -49.88 67.74
CA MET A 1 26.24 -48.73 67.01
C MET A 1 25.10 -47.91 66.46
N LYS A 2 24.86 -46.75 67.10
CA LYS A 2 23.64 -45.92 66.83
C LYS A 2 23.93 -44.92 65.70
N ILE A 3 23.06 -44.86 64.72
CA ILE A 3 23.08 -43.85 63.64
C ILE A 3 22.12 -42.71 64.03
N PRO A 4 22.51 -41.41 63.99
CA PRO A 4 21.61 -40.32 64.34
C PRO A 4 20.74 -39.88 63.12
N ASN A 5 19.48 -39.59 63.46
CA ASN A 5 18.48 -39.03 62.54
C ASN A 5 18.83 -37.59 62.14
N CYS A 6 18.93 -37.33 60.84
CA CYS A 6 18.99 -35.98 60.27
C CYS A 6 17.57 -35.52 59.88
N ARG A 7 17.00 -34.57 60.64
CA ARG A 7 15.75 -33.88 60.32
C ARG A 7 16.04 -32.90 59.19
N ARG A 8 15.38 -33.06 58.05
CA ARG A 8 15.31 -32.04 56.99
C ARG A 8 14.34 -30.93 57.39
N LEU A 9 14.87 -29.71 57.53
CA LEU A 9 14.09 -28.47 57.56
C LEU A 9 13.61 -28.16 56.13
N VAL A 10 12.29 -28.19 55.90
CA VAL A 10 11.67 -27.69 54.69
C VAL A 10 11.44 -26.19 54.87
N GLY A 11 12.35 -25.38 54.31
CA GLY A 11 12.14 -23.96 54.24
C GLY A 11 11.18 -23.62 53.09
N SER A 12 9.99 -23.14 53.41
CA SER A 12 9.03 -22.57 52.46
C SER A 12 9.52 -21.20 52.03
N THR A 13 10.14 -21.11 50.85
CA THR A 13 10.38 -19.85 50.16
C THR A 13 9.12 -19.45 49.42
N THR A 14 8.33 -18.58 49.99
CA THR A 14 7.27 -17.86 49.29
C THR A 14 7.93 -16.85 48.37
N LEU A 15 7.92 -17.13 47.02
CA LEU A 15 8.20 -16.09 46.03
C LEU A 15 7.06 -15.07 46.09
N PRO A 16 7.34 -13.77 46.13
CA PRO A 16 6.30 -12.77 45.97
C PRO A 16 5.82 -12.82 44.50
N LEU A 17 4.54 -13.12 44.30
CA LEU A 17 3.84 -12.93 43.04
C LEU A 17 3.81 -11.42 42.81
N ALA A 18 4.69 -10.91 41.94
CA ALA A 18 4.56 -9.56 41.43
C ALA A 18 3.28 -9.48 40.59
N LEU A 19 2.21 -8.99 41.21
CA LEU A 19 1.04 -8.52 40.44
C LEU A 19 1.54 -7.40 39.52
N ALA A 20 1.66 -7.70 38.23
CA ALA A 20 1.77 -6.69 37.20
C ALA A 20 0.43 -5.89 37.26
N MET A 21 0.46 -4.74 37.93
CA MET A 21 -0.63 -3.76 37.84
C MET A 21 -0.69 -3.34 36.37
N THR A 22 -1.67 -3.86 35.62
CA THR A 22 -2.07 -3.29 34.36
C THR A 22 -2.56 -1.88 34.65
N ALA A 23 -1.74 -0.89 34.32
CA ALA A 23 -2.15 0.49 34.42
C ALA A 23 -3.42 0.68 33.57
N ALA A 24 -4.48 1.24 34.16
CA ALA A 24 -5.71 1.51 33.43
C ALA A 24 -5.40 2.42 32.23
N ALA A 25 -5.79 1.98 31.03
CA ALA A 25 -5.68 2.81 29.84
C ALA A 25 -6.57 4.06 30.03
N GLY A 26 -6.00 5.23 29.76
CA GLY A 26 -6.72 6.50 29.81
C GLY A 26 -6.78 7.13 28.42
N ASP A 27 -7.73 8.03 28.23
CA ASP A 27 -7.85 8.81 26.99
C ASP A 27 -6.85 9.97 26.99
N LEU A 28 -6.32 10.31 25.81
CA LEU A 28 -5.65 11.58 25.56
C LEU A 28 -6.60 12.48 24.77
N ALA A 29 -6.91 13.66 25.29
CA ALA A 29 -7.82 14.60 24.64
C ALA A 29 -7.25 16.02 24.69
N GLY A 30 -7.79 16.92 23.88
CA GLY A 30 -7.33 18.30 23.88
C GLY A 30 -7.82 19.10 22.69
N ARG A 31 -7.11 20.19 22.39
CA ARG A 31 -7.40 21.05 21.25
C ARG A 31 -6.15 21.39 20.46
N VAL A 32 -6.31 21.50 19.14
CA VAL A 32 -5.29 21.99 18.22
C VAL A 32 -5.71 23.36 17.71
N SER A 33 -4.79 24.31 17.76
CA SER A 33 -4.97 25.66 17.25
C SER A 33 -3.79 26.07 16.38
N GLY A 34 -4.01 27.06 15.54
CA GLY A 34 -3.00 27.74 14.72
C GLY A 34 -3.12 29.24 14.83
N PRO A 35 -2.40 30.02 14.00
CA PRO A 35 -2.42 31.48 14.05
C PRO A 35 -3.81 32.11 13.93
N SER A 36 -4.72 31.43 13.21
CA SER A 36 -6.07 31.95 12.93
C SER A 36 -7.16 31.32 13.82
N GLY A 37 -6.80 30.54 14.83
CA GLY A 37 -7.74 29.90 15.74
C GLY A 37 -7.74 28.37 15.68
N PRO A 38 -8.85 27.70 16.02
CA PRO A 38 -8.96 26.25 16.02
C PRO A 38 -8.68 25.64 14.64
N LEU A 39 -7.99 24.51 14.61
CA LEU A 39 -7.66 23.78 13.38
C LEU A 39 -8.53 22.53 13.24
N ALA A 40 -9.40 22.51 12.24
CA ALA A 40 -10.18 21.33 11.84
C ALA A 40 -9.35 20.44 10.94
N GLY A 41 -9.34 19.13 11.20
CA GLY A 41 -8.63 18.15 10.37
C GLY A 41 -7.12 18.06 10.63
N ALA A 42 -6.62 18.64 11.72
CA ALA A 42 -5.24 18.40 12.14
C ALA A 42 -5.08 16.92 12.54
N SER A 43 -4.04 16.25 12.05
CA SER A 43 -3.72 14.88 12.48
C SER A 43 -2.99 14.90 13.82
N VAL A 44 -3.54 14.21 14.80
CA VAL A 44 -2.95 14.03 16.13
C VAL A 44 -2.55 12.58 16.30
N THR A 45 -1.26 12.32 16.35
CA THR A 45 -0.68 10.98 16.45
C THR A 45 -0.05 10.78 17.82
N ALA A 46 -0.48 9.76 18.53
CA ALA A 46 0.17 9.30 19.76
C ALA A 46 0.88 7.98 19.50
N GLN A 47 2.18 7.92 19.76
CA GLN A 47 3.01 6.74 19.57
C GLN A 47 3.48 6.20 20.93
N GLY A 48 3.11 4.95 21.22
CA GLY A 48 3.55 4.22 22.40
C GLY A 48 4.95 3.63 22.27
N ALA A 49 5.51 3.17 23.38
CA ALA A 49 6.83 2.53 23.45
C ALA A 49 6.91 1.21 22.64
N ASN A 50 5.77 0.57 22.36
CA ASN A 50 5.68 -0.65 21.54
C ASN A 50 5.76 -0.39 20.03
N GLY A 51 5.96 0.88 19.60
CA GLY A 51 6.03 1.25 18.19
C GLY A 51 4.66 1.37 17.49
N VAL A 52 3.55 1.17 18.20
CA VAL A 52 2.21 1.39 17.68
C VAL A 52 1.86 2.88 17.80
N ALA A 53 1.43 3.47 16.69
CA ALA A 53 1.03 4.86 16.63
C ALA A 53 -0.46 4.96 16.25
N THR A 54 -1.25 5.68 17.06
CA THR A 54 -2.67 5.92 16.80
C THR A 54 -2.89 7.37 16.43
N THR A 55 -3.57 7.62 15.32
CA THR A 55 -3.86 8.95 14.80
C THR A 55 -5.36 9.18 14.69
N VAL A 56 -5.80 10.36 15.10
CA VAL A 56 -7.15 10.89 14.88
C VAL A 56 -7.05 12.28 14.26
N TYR A 57 -8.15 12.76 13.70
CA TYR A 57 -8.25 14.14 13.20
C TYR A 57 -9.01 15.01 14.18
N SER A 58 -8.57 16.27 14.33
CA SER A 58 -9.27 17.24 15.16
C SER A 58 -10.60 17.66 14.53
N ALA A 59 -11.62 17.84 15.36
CA ALA A 59 -12.95 18.31 14.98
C ALA A 59 -12.95 19.78 14.54
N ALA A 60 -14.11 20.30 14.12
CA ALA A 60 -14.28 21.67 13.66
C ALA A 60 -13.84 22.73 14.70
N ASP A 61 -13.96 22.45 15.98
CA ASP A 61 -13.55 23.30 17.09
C ASP A 61 -12.07 23.07 17.50
N GLY A 62 -11.31 22.30 16.73
CA GLY A 62 -9.95 21.87 17.02
C GLY A 62 -9.84 20.73 18.04
N GLY A 63 -10.95 20.27 18.60
CA GLY A 63 -10.99 19.23 19.63
C GLY A 63 -10.59 17.85 19.08
N PHE A 64 -9.86 17.07 19.88
CA PHE A 64 -9.51 15.68 19.54
C PHE A 64 -9.60 14.77 20.75
N ARG A 65 -9.74 13.46 20.50
CA ARG A 65 -9.64 12.41 21.51
C ARG A 65 -9.05 11.13 20.92
N ILE A 66 -7.98 10.64 21.51
CA ILE A 66 -7.41 9.32 21.26
C ILE A 66 -7.76 8.45 22.47
N ARG A 67 -8.46 7.34 22.22
CA ARG A 67 -8.93 6.44 23.30
C ARG A 67 -7.88 5.38 23.62
N ASP A 68 -7.96 4.83 24.82
CA ASP A 68 -7.24 3.65 25.26
C ASP A 68 -5.71 3.76 25.10
N ILE A 69 -5.14 4.97 25.29
CA ILE A 69 -3.70 5.13 25.39
C ILE A 69 -3.26 4.48 26.70
N ALA A 70 -2.37 3.49 26.61
CA ALA A 70 -1.74 2.93 27.79
C ALA A 70 -1.16 4.07 28.63
N SER A 71 -1.31 4.01 29.95
CA SER A 71 -0.89 5.06 30.92
C SER A 71 0.63 5.36 30.92
N GLN A 72 1.36 4.77 29.99
CA GLN A 72 2.77 5.03 29.76
C GLN A 72 2.96 6.30 28.92
N LYS A 73 4.07 6.98 29.17
CA LYS A 73 4.50 8.13 28.37
C LYS A 73 4.49 7.78 26.89
N CYS A 74 3.80 8.58 26.07
CA CYS A 74 3.77 8.48 24.62
C CYS A 74 4.35 9.76 24.00
N SER A 75 4.94 9.64 22.82
CA SER A 75 5.28 10.79 21.99
C SER A 75 4.04 11.20 21.20
N VAL A 76 3.69 12.47 21.25
CA VAL A 76 2.56 13.04 20.50
C VAL A 76 3.09 13.95 19.42
N ARG A 77 2.63 13.72 18.19
CA ARG A 77 2.90 14.60 17.05
C ARG A 77 1.57 15.14 16.50
N VAL A 78 1.54 16.45 16.31
CA VAL A 78 0.39 17.14 15.71
C VAL A 78 0.85 17.76 14.40
N ARG A 79 0.12 17.50 13.31
CA ARG A 79 0.45 17.98 11.98
C ARG A 79 -0.76 18.65 11.31
N TYR A 80 -0.48 19.73 10.59
CA TYR A 80 -1.46 20.44 9.77
C TYR A 80 -0.76 21.03 8.53
N PRO A 81 -1.38 20.99 7.33
CA PRO A 81 -0.76 21.51 6.12
C PRO A 81 -0.26 22.94 6.26
N GLY A 82 1.01 23.19 5.92
CA GLY A 82 1.63 24.51 5.97
C GLY A 82 2.08 24.99 7.35
N LEU A 83 1.84 24.21 8.40
CA LEU A 83 2.32 24.50 9.75
C LEU A 83 3.46 23.58 10.17
N GLU A 84 4.26 24.02 11.12
CA GLU A 84 5.33 23.23 11.73
C GLU A 84 4.72 22.11 12.59
N ASP A 85 5.30 20.90 12.52
CA ASP A 85 4.86 19.78 13.35
C ASP A 85 5.06 20.12 14.83
N GLY A 86 3.96 20.03 15.60
CA GLY A 86 4.02 20.09 17.06
C GLY A 86 4.40 18.72 17.62
N THR A 87 5.48 18.65 18.42
CA THR A 87 5.89 17.43 19.10
C THR A 87 6.03 17.63 20.59
N LEU A 88 5.48 16.69 21.37
CA LEU A 88 5.58 16.71 22.84
C LEU A 88 5.43 15.29 23.39
N ASP A 89 5.91 15.10 24.58
CA ASP A 89 5.65 13.89 25.36
C ASP A 89 4.40 14.08 26.22
N ALA A 90 3.53 13.10 26.25
CA ALA A 90 2.32 13.12 27.04
C ALA A 90 2.05 11.76 27.70
N THR A 91 1.23 11.80 28.75
CA THR A 91 0.51 10.65 29.32
C THR A 91 -0.96 10.82 29.00
N SER A 92 -1.83 9.88 29.43
CA SER A 92 -3.28 10.12 29.39
C SER A 92 -3.65 11.45 30.06
N GLY A 93 -4.70 12.11 29.57
CA GLY A 93 -5.17 13.38 30.10
C GLY A 93 -5.45 14.42 29.01
N ARG A 94 -5.27 15.70 29.37
CA ARG A 94 -5.56 16.82 28.46
C ARG A 94 -4.28 17.53 28.03
N ILE A 95 -4.16 17.76 26.71
CA ILE A 95 -3.11 18.57 26.09
C ILE A 95 -3.72 19.53 25.07
N ASP A 96 -3.32 20.79 25.07
CA ASP A 96 -3.67 21.76 24.05
C ASP A 96 -2.39 22.13 23.28
N VAL A 97 -2.44 22.11 21.94
CA VAL A 97 -1.28 22.32 21.06
C VAL A 97 -1.54 23.48 20.12
N ALA A 98 -0.66 24.48 20.13
CA ALA A 98 -0.67 25.59 19.20
C ALA A 98 0.44 25.43 18.17
N LEU A 99 0.08 25.28 16.88
CA LEU A 99 1.01 25.15 15.78
C LEU A 99 1.42 26.51 15.24
N LYS A 100 2.65 26.61 14.72
CA LYS A 100 3.23 27.81 14.12
C LYS A 100 3.37 27.63 12.60
N PRO A 101 3.44 28.73 11.82
CA PRO A 101 3.77 28.64 10.39
C PRO A 101 5.10 27.89 10.19
N ALA A 102 5.13 26.95 9.25
CA ALA A 102 6.34 26.23 8.91
C ALA A 102 7.31 27.14 8.13
N ALA A 103 8.61 27.05 8.44
CA ALA A 103 9.66 27.70 7.66
C ALA A 103 9.70 27.17 6.22
N ASP A 104 9.42 25.88 6.04
CA ASP A 104 9.26 25.23 4.75
C ASP A 104 7.90 24.48 4.70
N PRO A 105 6.83 25.15 4.25
CA PRO A 105 5.51 24.56 4.21
C PRO A 105 5.38 23.39 3.23
N LEU A 106 6.35 23.18 2.32
CA LEU A 106 6.35 22.13 1.32
C LEU A 106 7.14 20.87 1.76
N ALA A 107 7.77 20.88 2.93
CA ALA A 107 8.66 19.78 3.38
C ALA A 107 7.96 18.42 3.39
N MET A 108 6.69 18.39 3.78
CA MET A 108 5.86 17.16 3.93
C MET A 108 4.73 17.09 2.90
N THR A 109 4.98 17.56 1.71
CA THR A 109 4.00 17.59 0.63
C THR A 109 4.04 16.30 -0.18
N PRO A 110 2.91 15.57 -0.35
CA PRO A 110 2.87 14.32 -1.09
C PRO A 110 3.14 14.50 -2.59
N SER A 111 3.55 13.43 -3.26
CA SER A 111 3.88 13.45 -4.69
C SER A 111 2.75 13.98 -5.56
N SER A 112 1.51 13.64 -5.24
CA SER A 112 0.35 14.10 -6.01
C SER A 112 0.26 15.62 -6.07
N THR A 113 0.65 16.29 -4.99
CA THR A 113 0.68 17.77 -4.94
C THR A 113 1.82 18.33 -5.82
N TRP A 114 3.03 17.77 -5.73
CA TRP A 114 4.13 18.17 -6.62
C TRP A 114 3.79 17.93 -8.10
N LEU A 115 3.20 16.79 -8.41
CA LEU A 115 2.81 16.42 -9.76
C LEU A 115 1.60 17.23 -10.29
N SER A 116 0.88 17.93 -9.42
CA SER A 116 -0.19 18.87 -9.85
C SER A 116 0.34 20.06 -10.64
N LEU A 117 1.63 20.38 -10.52
CA LEU A 117 2.30 21.42 -11.32
C LEU A 117 2.47 21.01 -12.80
N LEU A 118 2.48 19.71 -13.08
CA LEU A 118 2.60 19.21 -14.45
C LEU A 118 1.24 19.30 -15.15
N PRO A 119 1.19 19.81 -16.39
CA PRO A 119 -0.05 19.87 -17.17
C PRO A 119 -0.71 18.51 -17.34
N ASP A 120 -2.02 18.44 -17.16
CA ASP A 120 -2.77 17.22 -17.38
C ASP A 120 -2.74 16.82 -18.87
N GLY A 121 -2.60 15.54 -19.15
CA GLY A 121 -2.50 15.04 -20.51
C GLY A 121 -1.68 13.75 -20.59
N GLU A 122 -1.49 13.28 -21.82
CA GLU A 122 -0.76 12.02 -22.07
C GLU A 122 0.69 12.10 -21.61
N MET A 123 1.36 13.24 -21.80
CA MET A 123 2.75 13.42 -21.41
C MET A 123 2.96 13.23 -19.91
N LYS A 124 2.06 13.79 -19.09
CA LYS A 124 2.06 13.57 -17.63
C LYS A 124 1.81 12.10 -17.29
N ARG A 125 0.84 11.44 -17.93
CA ARG A 125 0.56 10.02 -17.69
C ARG A 125 1.74 9.14 -18.06
N ARG A 126 2.40 9.40 -19.20
CA ARG A 126 3.65 8.74 -19.59
C ARG A 126 4.77 8.98 -18.58
N PHE A 127 4.91 10.21 -18.08
CA PHE A 127 5.88 10.52 -17.03
C PHE A 127 5.60 9.73 -15.74
N ILE A 128 4.35 9.67 -15.29
CA ILE A 128 3.98 8.96 -14.07
C ILE A 128 4.30 7.45 -14.18
N VAL A 129 3.93 6.78 -15.27
CA VAL A 129 4.23 5.34 -15.42
C VAL A 129 5.73 5.06 -15.51
N ASN A 130 6.52 5.98 -16.06
CA ASN A 130 7.96 5.79 -16.20
C ASN A 130 8.74 6.16 -14.92
N CYS A 131 8.32 7.18 -14.20
CA CYS A 131 9.13 7.81 -13.15
C CYS A 131 8.52 7.74 -11.75
N ALA A 132 7.20 7.61 -11.62
CA ALA A 132 6.50 7.55 -10.33
C ALA A 132 5.87 6.20 -10.02
N ALA A 133 6.07 5.21 -10.89
CA ALA A 133 5.45 3.89 -10.75
C ALA A 133 6.10 3.00 -9.67
N CYS A 134 7.32 3.29 -9.25
CA CYS A 134 8.10 2.51 -8.28
C CYS A 134 8.28 3.24 -6.95
N HIS A 135 8.41 4.57 -7.02
CA HIS A 135 8.66 5.44 -5.86
C HIS A 135 8.00 6.80 -6.06
N GLU A 136 7.90 7.55 -5.01
CA GLU A 136 7.34 8.92 -5.04
C GLU A 136 8.25 9.91 -5.79
N ILE A 137 7.62 10.97 -6.30
CA ILE A 137 8.28 12.19 -6.80
C ILE A 137 8.01 13.29 -5.80
N ALA A 138 8.80 13.34 -4.75
CA ALA A 138 8.70 14.31 -3.69
C ALA A 138 9.85 15.34 -3.77
N ARG A 139 9.92 16.24 -2.77
CA ARG A 139 10.97 17.25 -2.67
C ARG A 139 12.38 16.70 -2.89
N SER A 140 12.71 15.56 -2.27
CA SER A 140 14.02 14.89 -2.39
C SER A 140 14.40 14.48 -3.81
N ARG A 141 13.43 14.38 -4.71
CA ARG A 141 13.62 14.05 -6.13
C ARG A 141 13.63 15.27 -7.03
N ILE A 142 12.94 16.32 -6.62
CA ILE A 142 12.86 17.60 -7.37
C ILE A 142 14.09 18.46 -7.07
N TYR A 143 14.59 18.41 -5.85
CA TYR A 143 15.82 19.10 -5.44
C TYR A 143 17.02 18.15 -5.53
N LYS A 144 18.15 18.70 -5.99
CA LYS A 144 19.46 18.04 -6.02
C LYS A 144 20.51 19.03 -5.55
N ASP A 145 21.32 18.63 -4.57
CA ASP A 145 22.38 19.48 -4.01
C ASP A 145 21.88 20.87 -3.55
N GLY A 146 20.71 20.90 -2.92
CA GLY A 146 20.07 22.11 -2.39
C GLY A 146 19.37 23.00 -3.42
N ALA A 147 19.43 22.68 -4.70
CA ALA A 147 18.79 23.44 -5.79
C ALA A 147 17.72 22.61 -6.52
N ILE A 148 16.74 23.28 -7.10
CA ILE A 148 15.75 22.66 -8.00
C ILE A 148 16.49 22.15 -9.24
N ARG A 149 16.14 20.96 -9.73
CA ARG A 149 16.75 20.37 -10.94
C ARG A 149 16.46 21.23 -12.16
N ASP A 150 17.50 21.57 -12.88
CA ASP A 150 17.46 22.12 -14.23
C ASP A 150 17.38 20.99 -15.28
N ASP A 151 17.38 21.39 -16.56
CA ASP A 151 17.39 20.49 -17.73
C ASP A 151 18.49 19.41 -17.65
N ALA A 152 19.69 19.81 -17.33
CA ALA A 152 20.84 18.90 -17.29
C ALA A 152 20.66 17.86 -16.19
N LYS A 153 20.27 18.27 -14.98
CA LYS A 153 20.05 17.39 -13.84
C LYS A 153 18.82 16.48 -14.01
N TRP A 154 17.79 16.93 -14.74
CA TRP A 154 16.68 16.05 -15.12
C TRP A 154 17.10 15.03 -16.18
N SER A 155 17.93 15.42 -17.16
CA SER A 155 18.50 14.51 -18.16
C SER A 155 19.33 13.41 -17.51
N GLU A 156 20.18 13.76 -16.54
CA GLU A 156 20.96 12.79 -15.74
C GLU A 156 20.04 11.81 -14.97
N ALA A 157 18.97 12.31 -14.35
CA ALA A 157 18.03 11.47 -13.63
C ALA A 157 17.30 10.49 -14.55
N ILE A 158 16.87 10.92 -15.73
CA ILE A 158 16.24 10.09 -16.76
C ILE A 158 17.23 9.02 -17.24
N ALA A 159 18.48 9.41 -17.53
CA ALA A 159 19.52 8.47 -17.96
C ALA A 159 19.80 7.40 -16.90
N LEU A 160 19.88 7.79 -15.63
CA LEU A 160 20.03 6.86 -14.50
C LEU A 160 18.87 5.86 -14.43
N MET A 161 17.62 6.32 -14.51
CA MET A 161 16.45 5.43 -14.45
C MET A 161 16.44 4.45 -15.63
N LYS A 162 16.80 4.89 -16.83
CA LYS A 162 16.93 4.01 -18.00
C LYS A 162 18.04 2.96 -17.82
N SER A 163 19.16 3.32 -17.19
CA SER A 163 20.28 2.39 -16.96
C SER A 163 19.97 1.31 -15.92
N ILE A 164 19.11 1.61 -14.94
CA ILE A 164 18.66 0.67 -13.91
C ILE A 164 17.66 -0.33 -14.50
N ASP A 165 16.94 0.07 -15.55
CA ASP A 165 15.88 -0.74 -16.21
C ASP A 165 14.88 -1.33 -15.20
N ALA A 166 14.47 -0.50 -14.24
CA ALA A 166 13.69 -0.91 -13.08
C ALA A 166 12.36 -1.55 -13.50
N TYR A 167 12.28 -2.87 -13.36
CA TYR A 167 11.08 -3.67 -13.65
C TYR A 167 10.47 -3.45 -15.03
N LYS A 168 11.28 -3.10 -16.05
CA LYS A 168 10.84 -2.80 -17.41
C LYS A 168 9.78 -1.69 -17.50
N LEU A 169 9.67 -0.86 -16.49
CA LEU A 169 8.69 0.22 -16.44
C LEU A 169 9.15 1.47 -17.20
N VAL A 170 10.46 1.65 -17.33
CA VAL A 170 11.01 2.80 -18.06
C VAL A 170 10.99 2.50 -19.55
N SER A 171 10.10 3.17 -20.27
CA SER A 171 9.95 2.98 -21.72
C SER A 171 11.26 3.33 -22.45
N PRO A 172 11.69 2.50 -23.43
CA PRO A 172 12.80 2.84 -24.31
C PRO A 172 12.62 4.18 -25.04
N SER A 173 11.36 4.55 -25.37
CA SER A 173 11.02 5.81 -26.03
C SER A 173 11.00 7.04 -25.11
N LEU A 174 11.24 6.89 -23.81
CA LEU A 174 11.35 8.04 -22.91
C LEU A 174 12.57 8.89 -23.33
N ASP A 175 12.33 10.02 -23.98
CA ASP A 175 13.38 10.90 -24.51
C ASP A 175 13.67 12.03 -23.53
N ALA A 176 14.89 12.03 -22.98
CA ALA A 176 15.35 13.07 -22.07
C ALA A 176 15.32 14.47 -22.71
N LYS A 177 15.54 14.58 -24.04
CA LYS A 177 15.47 15.86 -24.76
C LYS A 177 14.08 16.49 -24.76
N ILE A 178 13.04 15.66 -24.57
CA ILE A 178 11.64 16.12 -24.48
C ILE A 178 11.23 16.34 -23.03
N TYR A 179 11.54 15.37 -22.16
CA TYR A 179 11.05 15.38 -20.78
C TYR A 179 11.84 16.29 -19.84
N ALA A 180 13.16 16.43 -20.03
CA ALA A 180 13.96 17.24 -19.12
C ALA A 180 13.60 18.73 -19.16
N PRO A 181 13.53 19.41 -20.35
CA PRO A 181 13.09 20.80 -20.41
C PRO A 181 11.64 20.98 -19.93
N TRP A 182 10.75 20.04 -20.25
CA TRP A 182 9.37 20.08 -19.77
C TRP A 182 9.28 20.03 -18.24
N LEU A 183 10.06 19.14 -17.60
CA LEU A 183 10.11 19.06 -16.13
C LEU A 183 10.73 20.31 -15.52
N ALA A 184 11.81 20.84 -16.09
CA ALA A 184 12.47 22.05 -15.60
C ALA A 184 11.57 23.29 -15.70
N GLU A 185 10.74 23.39 -16.73
CA GLU A 185 9.76 24.45 -16.90
C GLU A 185 8.66 24.36 -15.82
N HIS A 186 8.00 23.19 -15.73
CA HIS A 186 6.82 23.04 -14.88
C HIS A 186 7.14 22.81 -13.40
N LEU A 187 8.35 22.39 -13.05
CA LEU A 187 8.86 22.30 -11.68
C LEU A 187 9.88 23.39 -11.37
N SER A 188 9.78 24.53 -12.07
CA SER A 188 10.64 25.69 -11.85
C SER A 188 10.38 26.38 -10.51
N PRO A 189 11.34 27.22 -10.00
CA PRO A 189 11.11 28.01 -8.79
C PRO A 189 9.82 28.83 -8.82
N LYS A 190 9.49 29.41 -9.98
CA LYS A 190 8.25 30.16 -10.18
C LYS A 190 7.00 29.29 -10.05
N ALA A 191 7.01 28.10 -10.66
CA ALA A 191 5.89 27.17 -10.55
C ALA A 191 5.72 26.67 -9.11
N ILE A 192 6.80 26.31 -8.44
CA ILE A 192 6.80 25.82 -7.05
C ILE A 192 6.32 26.91 -6.09
N SER A 193 6.66 28.18 -6.30
CA SER A 193 6.16 29.27 -5.45
C SER A 193 4.64 29.49 -5.55
N ALA A 194 4.02 29.01 -6.63
CA ALA A 194 2.57 29.06 -6.84
C ALA A 194 1.85 27.76 -6.41
N LEU A 195 2.58 26.76 -5.91
CA LEU A 195 2.02 25.47 -5.51
C LEU A 195 1.03 25.63 -4.35
N LYS A 196 -0.17 25.11 -4.53
CA LYS A 196 -1.18 25.06 -3.48
C LYS A 196 -1.07 23.79 -2.69
N LEU A 197 -0.95 23.92 -1.38
CA LEU A 197 -1.00 22.77 -0.47
C LEU A 197 -2.34 22.05 -0.57
N GLN A 198 -2.32 20.75 -0.36
CA GLN A 198 -3.55 19.99 -0.14
C GLN A 198 -4.26 20.54 1.11
N PRO A 199 -5.58 20.74 1.06
CA PRO A 199 -6.32 21.12 2.26
C PRO A 199 -6.27 20.00 3.31
N ALA A 200 -6.46 20.37 4.57
CA ALA A 200 -6.73 19.40 5.60
C ALA A 200 -7.97 18.56 5.25
N PRO A 201 -8.06 17.31 5.72
CA PRO A 201 -9.19 16.46 5.42
C PRO A 201 -10.50 17.05 5.94
N ASP A 202 -11.58 16.84 5.19
CA ASP A 202 -12.92 17.23 5.63
C ASP A 202 -13.35 16.34 6.81
N VAL A 203 -13.44 16.95 7.98
CA VAL A 203 -13.79 16.26 9.23
C VAL A 203 -15.24 15.74 9.25
N ALA A 204 -16.11 16.26 8.40
CA ALA A 204 -17.47 15.72 8.26
C ALA A 204 -17.45 14.32 7.64
N THR A 205 -16.48 14.04 6.77
CA THR A 205 -16.32 12.75 6.09
C THR A 205 -15.43 11.79 6.85
N VAL A 206 -14.31 12.25 7.44
CA VAL A 206 -13.31 11.38 8.09
C VAL A 206 -13.38 11.40 9.62
N GLY A 207 -14.21 12.23 10.23
CA GLY A 207 -14.15 12.63 11.64
C GLY A 207 -14.17 11.53 12.70
N ARG A 208 -14.58 10.29 12.36
CA ARG A 208 -14.50 9.12 13.25
C ARG A 208 -13.44 8.11 12.85
N GLY A 209 -12.71 8.37 11.76
CA GLY A 209 -11.65 7.49 11.29
C GLY A 209 -10.47 7.49 12.26
N VAL A 210 -9.99 6.30 12.60
CA VAL A 210 -8.79 6.10 13.39
C VAL A 210 -7.77 5.40 12.53
N ILE A 211 -6.59 5.98 12.42
CA ILE A 211 -5.46 5.37 11.71
C ILE A 211 -4.51 4.79 12.75
N THR A 212 -4.15 3.52 12.60
CA THR A 212 -3.14 2.89 13.42
C THR A 212 -1.98 2.45 12.54
N GLU A 213 -0.76 2.86 12.88
CA GLU A 213 0.46 2.46 12.19
C GLU A 213 1.30 1.56 13.10
N TYR A 214 1.86 0.53 12.50
CA TYR A 214 2.72 -0.46 13.17
C TYR A 214 4.09 -0.44 12.54
N ALA A 215 5.13 -0.28 13.34
CA ALA A 215 6.51 -0.39 12.88
C ALA A 215 6.81 -1.85 12.48
N VAL A 216 7.49 -2.04 11.35
CA VAL A 216 7.92 -3.37 10.91
C VAL A 216 9.31 -3.71 11.44
N PRO A 217 9.68 -5.01 11.50
CA PRO A 217 10.94 -5.43 12.11
C PRO A 217 12.21 -4.91 11.43
N THR A 218 12.13 -4.57 10.15
CA THR A 218 13.30 -4.16 9.33
C THR A 218 13.07 -2.79 8.71
N ALA A 219 13.86 -1.82 9.10
CA ALA A 219 13.70 -0.41 8.70
C ALA A 219 13.99 -0.12 7.22
N THR A 220 14.67 -1.02 6.51
CA THR A 220 15.03 -0.88 5.10
C THR A 220 14.20 -1.80 4.18
N GLU A 221 13.12 -2.35 4.70
CA GLU A 221 12.28 -3.29 3.97
C GLU A 221 11.25 -2.58 3.09
N LEU A 222 10.76 -3.33 2.12
CA LEU A 222 9.63 -2.97 1.29
C LEU A 222 8.46 -3.91 1.60
N PRO A 223 7.60 -3.60 2.60
CA PRO A 223 6.36 -4.34 2.77
C PRO A 223 5.50 -4.11 1.52
N HIS A 224 5.11 -5.21 0.87
CA HIS A 224 4.50 -5.12 -0.45
C HIS A 224 3.00 -5.42 -0.43
N ASP A 225 2.62 -6.63 -0.03
CA ASP A 225 1.23 -7.07 0.03
C ASP A 225 0.79 -7.37 1.46
N VAL A 226 -0.51 -7.27 1.69
CA VAL A 226 -1.14 -7.57 2.99
C VAL A 226 -2.35 -8.49 2.80
N ALA A 227 -2.61 -9.38 3.76
CA ALA A 227 -3.84 -10.16 3.81
C ALA A 227 -4.29 -10.36 5.26
N VAL A 228 -5.59 -10.35 5.49
CA VAL A 228 -6.16 -10.72 6.80
C VAL A 228 -6.36 -12.23 6.82
N GLY A 229 -5.71 -12.90 7.75
CA GLY A 229 -5.79 -14.34 7.90
C GLY A 229 -7.06 -14.80 8.65
N PRO A 230 -7.43 -16.08 8.52
CA PRO A 230 -8.53 -16.66 9.31
C PRO A 230 -8.24 -16.70 10.80
N ASP A 231 -6.98 -16.53 11.19
CA ASP A 231 -6.49 -16.39 12.56
C ASP A 231 -6.57 -14.93 13.08
N HIS A 232 -7.19 -14.02 12.33
CA HIS A 232 -7.30 -12.59 12.57
C HIS A 232 -5.97 -11.83 12.60
N ARG A 233 -4.85 -12.48 12.27
CA ARG A 233 -3.58 -11.80 12.06
C ARG A 233 -3.53 -11.18 10.66
N VAL A 234 -2.75 -10.11 10.56
CA VAL A 234 -2.46 -9.50 9.27
C VAL A 234 -1.11 -10.01 8.78
N TRP A 235 -1.12 -10.62 7.61
CA TRP A 235 0.06 -11.20 6.98
C TRP A 235 0.62 -10.22 5.95
N ILE A 236 1.92 -9.99 5.98
CA ILE A 236 2.61 -8.97 5.19
C ILE A 236 3.82 -9.58 4.50
N THR A 237 4.00 -9.32 3.23
CA THR A 237 5.19 -9.74 2.47
C THR A 237 6.32 -8.74 2.68
N ALA A 238 7.52 -9.25 2.99
CA ALA A 238 8.76 -8.49 3.11
C ALA A 238 9.61 -8.74 1.86
N PHE A 239 9.55 -7.80 0.91
CA PHE A 239 10.01 -8.01 -0.45
C PHE A 239 11.51 -8.32 -0.59
N TRP A 240 12.36 -7.61 0.14
CA TRP A 240 13.82 -7.74 -0.01
C TRP A 240 14.43 -8.86 0.81
N THR A 241 13.92 -9.09 2.02
CA THR A 241 14.57 -9.97 3.00
C THR A 241 14.13 -11.44 2.92
N GLY A 242 13.09 -11.75 2.16
CA GLY A 242 12.57 -13.11 2.07
C GLY A 242 11.78 -13.56 3.30
N PHE A 243 11.19 -12.62 4.04
CA PHE A 243 10.32 -12.90 5.17
C PHE A 243 8.84 -12.70 4.84
N MET A 244 8.01 -13.43 5.54
CA MET A 244 6.61 -13.11 5.80
C MET A 244 6.48 -12.63 7.24
N TRP A 245 5.66 -11.62 7.45
CA TRP A 245 5.33 -11.12 8.78
C TRP A 245 3.86 -11.39 9.08
N ALA A 246 3.58 -11.78 10.32
CA ALA A 246 2.23 -11.92 10.85
C ALA A 246 2.07 -10.96 12.04
N LEU A 247 1.30 -9.90 11.83
CA LEU A 247 0.98 -8.89 12.83
C LEU A 247 -0.28 -9.31 13.60
N ASP A 248 -0.19 -9.34 14.92
CA ASP A 248 -1.34 -9.39 15.80
C ASP A 248 -1.87 -7.96 16.03
N PRO A 249 -3.07 -7.61 15.51
CA PRO A 249 -3.59 -6.24 15.62
C PRO A 249 -3.92 -5.79 17.04
N ALA A 250 -4.17 -6.74 17.94
CA ALA A 250 -4.55 -6.43 19.33
C ALA A 250 -3.34 -6.01 20.17
N THR A 251 -2.18 -6.63 19.91
CA THR A 251 -0.96 -6.39 20.68
C THR A 251 0.10 -5.56 19.96
N GLY A 252 -0.01 -5.45 18.63
CA GLY A 252 1.00 -4.85 17.77
C GLY A 252 2.25 -5.72 17.57
N LYS A 253 2.24 -6.96 18.09
CA LYS A 253 3.38 -7.88 17.95
C LYS A 253 3.44 -8.45 16.53
N ILE A 254 4.64 -8.42 15.95
CA ILE A 254 4.92 -9.01 14.64
C ILE A 254 5.80 -10.25 14.81
N GLU A 255 5.33 -11.36 14.27
CA GLU A 255 6.08 -12.60 14.14
C GLU A 255 6.66 -12.71 12.73
N SER A 256 7.91 -13.18 12.60
CA SER A 256 8.61 -13.31 11.33
C SER A 256 8.76 -14.78 10.93
N PHE A 257 8.45 -15.09 9.67
CA PHE A 257 8.60 -16.40 9.05
C PHE A 257 9.59 -16.26 7.90
N ASN A 258 10.71 -17.00 7.96
CA ASN A 258 11.63 -17.06 6.82
C ASN A 258 11.00 -17.97 5.75
N VAL A 259 10.76 -17.43 4.57
CA VAL A 259 10.14 -18.15 3.44
C VAL A 259 11.09 -18.31 2.25
N ALA A 260 12.30 -17.75 2.33
CA ALA A 260 13.33 -17.91 1.32
C ALA A 260 14.14 -19.19 1.59
N GLU A 261 14.13 -20.13 0.66
CA GLU A 261 14.95 -21.35 0.73
C GLU A 261 16.43 -21.06 0.52
N ASP A 262 16.73 -20.15 -0.42
CA ASP A 262 18.08 -19.73 -0.78
C ASP A 262 18.27 -18.25 -0.46
N LYS A 263 19.32 -17.94 0.32
CA LYS A 263 19.68 -16.56 0.68
C LYS A 263 20.57 -15.88 -0.35
N SER A 264 21.06 -16.62 -1.34
CA SER A 264 21.93 -16.08 -2.40
C SER A 264 21.14 -15.30 -3.45
N THR A 265 19.87 -15.64 -3.66
CA THR A 265 18.96 -14.97 -4.59
C THR A 265 17.88 -14.21 -3.81
N PRO A 266 17.69 -12.90 -4.03
CA PRO A 266 16.60 -12.17 -3.40
C PRO A 266 15.25 -12.84 -3.73
N ALA A 267 14.51 -13.24 -2.72
CA ALA A 267 13.24 -13.96 -2.89
C ALA A 267 12.17 -13.11 -3.58
N GLN A 268 12.20 -11.82 -3.36
CA GLN A 268 11.21 -10.86 -3.87
C GLN A 268 9.78 -11.33 -3.58
N VAL A 269 9.50 -11.45 -2.28
CA VAL A 269 8.19 -11.90 -1.77
C VAL A 269 7.12 -10.88 -2.14
N ARG A 270 6.14 -11.30 -2.92
CA ARG A 270 5.12 -10.39 -3.47
C ARG A 270 3.71 -10.75 -3.02
N ALA A 271 2.90 -11.23 -3.96
CA ALA A 271 1.50 -11.53 -3.75
C ALA A 271 1.30 -12.70 -2.78
N LEU A 272 0.19 -12.65 -2.07
CA LEU A 272 -0.21 -13.68 -1.13
C LEU A 272 -1.74 -13.87 -1.15
N GLN A 273 -2.18 -15.10 -0.96
CA GLN A 273 -3.59 -15.44 -0.86
C GLN A 273 -3.80 -16.65 0.06
N PHE A 274 -4.80 -16.58 0.94
CA PHE A 274 -5.25 -17.73 1.70
C PHE A 274 -6.10 -18.67 0.85
N ASP A 275 -5.85 -19.96 0.97
CA ASP A 275 -6.78 -20.98 0.44
C ASP A 275 -7.91 -21.26 1.44
N ARG A 276 -8.93 -22.01 1.00
CA ARG A 276 -10.09 -22.37 1.82
C ARG A 276 -9.76 -23.20 3.06
N SER A 277 -8.59 -23.83 3.10
CA SER A 277 -8.09 -24.58 4.26
C SER A 277 -7.29 -23.70 5.25
N GLY A 278 -7.18 -22.41 5.00
CA GLY A 278 -6.43 -21.46 5.82
C GLY A 278 -4.93 -21.51 5.63
N LYS A 279 -4.43 -22.14 4.55
CA LYS A 279 -3.01 -22.11 4.21
C LYS A 279 -2.72 -20.92 3.30
N LEU A 280 -1.52 -20.38 3.42
CA LEU A 280 -1.12 -19.16 2.73
C LEU A 280 -0.25 -19.52 1.52
N TRP A 281 -0.70 -19.11 0.34
CA TRP A 281 0.05 -19.15 -0.89
C TRP A 281 0.79 -17.84 -1.10
N ILE A 282 2.07 -17.92 -1.48
CA ILE A 282 2.97 -16.77 -1.53
C ILE A 282 3.82 -16.85 -2.80
N VAL A 283 3.90 -15.75 -3.53
CA VAL A 283 4.74 -15.62 -4.73
C VAL A 283 6.16 -15.21 -4.32
N LEU A 284 7.14 -15.97 -4.76
CA LEU A 284 8.56 -15.66 -4.68
C LEU A 284 9.07 -15.34 -6.10
N GLY A 285 8.96 -14.04 -6.47
CA GLY A 285 9.27 -13.60 -7.83
C GLY A 285 10.72 -13.87 -8.23
N GLY A 286 11.67 -13.59 -7.35
CA GLY A 286 13.09 -13.72 -7.62
C GLY A 286 13.54 -15.16 -7.88
N THR A 287 12.94 -16.13 -7.20
CA THR A 287 13.23 -17.57 -7.38
C THR A 287 12.29 -18.25 -8.37
N LYS A 288 11.35 -17.50 -8.97
CA LYS A 288 10.35 -18.01 -9.92
C LYS A 288 9.57 -19.21 -9.37
N SER A 289 9.16 -19.11 -8.11
CA SER A 289 8.44 -20.15 -7.38
C SER A 289 7.24 -19.60 -6.65
N VAL A 290 6.35 -20.48 -6.26
CA VAL A 290 5.27 -20.25 -5.32
C VAL A 290 5.44 -21.18 -4.16
N ILE A 291 5.20 -20.70 -2.96
CA ILE A 291 5.18 -21.57 -1.77
C ILE A 291 3.80 -21.59 -1.16
N ARG A 292 3.50 -22.71 -0.47
CA ARG A 292 2.35 -22.87 0.40
C ARG A 292 2.83 -23.02 1.82
N LEU A 293 2.48 -22.06 2.66
CA LEU A 293 2.81 -22.02 4.09
C LEU A 293 1.58 -22.44 4.90
N ASP A 294 1.76 -23.36 5.82
CA ASP A 294 0.78 -23.63 6.88
C ASP A 294 1.09 -22.74 8.10
N PRO A 295 0.23 -21.76 8.43
CA PRO A 295 0.50 -20.86 9.56
C PRO A 295 0.56 -21.55 10.92
N ALA A 296 -0.11 -22.69 11.09
CA ALA A 296 -0.19 -23.41 12.36
C ALA A 296 1.05 -24.28 12.60
N THR A 297 1.48 -25.03 11.58
CA THR A 297 2.61 -25.97 11.68
C THR A 297 3.94 -25.37 11.24
N ARG A 298 3.90 -24.23 10.51
CA ARG A 298 5.04 -23.59 9.83
C ARG A 298 5.63 -24.43 8.69
N GLU A 299 4.93 -25.46 8.26
CA GLU A 299 5.35 -26.26 7.11
C GLU A 299 5.27 -25.44 5.83
N ILE A 300 6.34 -25.48 5.03
CA ILE A 300 6.45 -24.80 3.73
C ILE A 300 6.60 -25.86 2.66
N ARG A 301 5.80 -25.76 1.61
CA ARG A 301 5.97 -26.55 0.40
C ARG A 301 6.18 -25.61 -0.79
N ALA A 302 7.29 -25.82 -1.51
CA ALA A 302 7.66 -25.01 -2.67
C ALA A 302 7.25 -25.68 -3.98
N TYR A 303 6.90 -24.85 -4.97
CA TYR A 303 6.52 -25.23 -6.31
C TYR A 303 7.24 -24.33 -7.30
N PRO A 304 8.29 -24.81 -7.99
CA PRO A 304 8.92 -24.07 -9.07
C PRO A 304 7.91 -23.84 -10.20
N VAL A 305 7.67 -22.58 -10.57
CA VAL A 305 6.69 -22.23 -11.62
C VAL A 305 7.34 -21.71 -12.89
N GLY A 306 8.64 -21.39 -12.84
CA GLY A 306 9.47 -21.01 -14.00
C GLY A 306 9.23 -19.60 -14.54
N ILE A 307 8.29 -18.83 -13.97
CA ILE A 307 7.94 -17.48 -14.36
C ILE A 307 8.19 -16.49 -13.23
N TYR A 308 8.38 -15.22 -13.56
CA TYR A 308 8.38 -14.12 -12.58
C TYR A 308 6.94 -13.69 -12.31
N ALA A 309 6.24 -14.41 -11.45
CA ALA A 309 4.86 -14.09 -11.13
C ALA A 309 4.74 -12.75 -10.39
N HIS A 310 3.71 -11.98 -10.73
CA HIS A 310 3.38 -10.72 -10.04
C HIS A 310 2.20 -10.87 -9.09
N ASP A 311 1.20 -11.63 -9.49
CA ASP A 311 -0.03 -11.81 -8.73
C ASP A 311 -0.46 -13.28 -8.74
N ILE A 312 -1.37 -13.65 -7.83
CA ILE A 312 -1.80 -15.03 -7.58
C ILE A 312 -3.29 -15.09 -7.30
N VAL A 313 -3.98 -16.07 -7.91
CA VAL A 313 -5.35 -16.41 -7.55
C VAL A 313 -5.55 -17.92 -7.53
N LEU A 314 -6.57 -18.40 -6.77
CA LEU A 314 -6.96 -19.79 -6.72
C LEU A 314 -8.33 -19.96 -7.37
N ASP A 315 -8.46 -20.96 -8.24
CA ASP A 315 -9.74 -21.32 -8.86
C ASP A 315 -10.65 -22.13 -7.90
N SER A 316 -11.84 -22.47 -8.39
CA SER A 316 -12.83 -23.21 -7.58
C SER A 316 -12.36 -24.62 -7.17
N LYS A 317 -11.37 -25.18 -7.88
CA LYS A 317 -10.76 -26.48 -7.59
C LYS A 317 -9.58 -26.38 -6.63
N GLY A 318 -9.09 -25.17 -6.38
CA GLY A 318 -7.91 -24.89 -5.56
C GLY A 318 -6.60 -24.94 -6.35
N ASP A 319 -6.65 -24.98 -7.69
CA ASP A 319 -5.46 -24.80 -8.50
C ASP A 319 -5.02 -23.33 -8.50
N VAL A 320 -3.71 -23.12 -8.60
CA VAL A 320 -3.11 -21.79 -8.53
C VAL A 320 -2.89 -21.23 -9.93
N TRP A 321 -3.29 -19.99 -10.11
CA TRP A 321 -3.07 -19.23 -11.33
C TRP A 321 -2.20 -18.00 -11.06
N LEU A 322 -1.27 -17.74 -11.99
CA LEU A 322 -0.23 -16.71 -11.87
C LEU A 322 -0.11 -15.96 -13.19
N ASN A 323 0.16 -14.68 -13.15
CA ASN A 323 0.53 -13.90 -14.32
C ASN A 323 2.06 -13.75 -14.40
N ASP A 324 2.63 -13.87 -15.59
CA ASP A 324 4.06 -13.63 -15.83
C ASP A 324 4.30 -12.16 -16.14
N TYR A 325 5.06 -11.50 -15.27
CA TYR A 325 5.29 -10.06 -15.39
C TYR A 325 6.24 -9.67 -16.52
N PHE A 326 7.26 -10.51 -16.79
CA PHE A 326 8.36 -10.16 -17.69
C PHE A 326 8.38 -10.93 -19.00
N SER A 327 7.50 -11.88 -19.22
CA SER A 327 7.56 -12.68 -20.42
C SER A 327 7.13 -11.91 -21.68
N ASN A 328 7.77 -12.27 -22.77
CA ASN A 328 7.36 -11.85 -24.10
C ASN A 328 7.44 -13.09 -25.02
N PRO A 329 6.30 -13.64 -25.46
CA PRO A 329 4.93 -13.16 -25.22
C PRO A 329 4.46 -13.37 -23.76
N GLU A 330 3.48 -12.55 -23.35
CA GLU A 330 2.90 -12.59 -22.01
C GLU A 330 2.22 -13.93 -21.77
N ALA A 331 2.34 -14.42 -20.53
CA ALA A 331 1.80 -15.70 -20.14
C ALA A 331 1.08 -15.65 -18.80
N ILE A 332 0.19 -16.61 -18.62
CA ILE A 332 -0.30 -17.06 -17.33
C ILE A 332 0.19 -18.48 -17.09
N ALA A 333 0.48 -18.80 -15.85
CA ALA A 333 0.81 -20.16 -15.45
C ALA A 333 -0.31 -20.73 -14.59
N LYS A 334 -0.65 -22.01 -14.85
CA LYS A 334 -1.50 -22.82 -13.99
C LYS A 334 -0.66 -23.85 -13.27
N LEU A 335 -0.71 -23.89 -11.95
CA LEU A 335 -0.20 -24.96 -11.12
C LEU A 335 -1.37 -25.85 -10.67
N ASP A 336 -1.41 -27.08 -11.16
CA ASP A 336 -2.26 -28.14 -10.63
C ASP A 336 -1.67 -28.58 -9.27
N VAL A 337 -2.36 -28.26 -8.20
CA VAL A 337 -1.85 -28.46 -6.84
C VAL A 337 -1.76 -29.92 -6.45
N ALA A 338 -2.64 -30.76 -7.01
CA ALA A 338 -2.68 -32.22 -6.72
C ALA A 338 -1.47 -32.93 -7.32
N THR A 339 -1.09 -32.56 -8.54
CA THR A 339 -0.01 -33.25 -9.29
C THR A 339 1.32 -32.48 -9.23
N GLY A 340 1.30 -31.21 -8.90
CA GLY A 340 2.46 -30.31 -8.99
C GLY A 340 2.82 -29.88 -10.42
N LYS A 341 1.99 -30.22 -11.42
CA LYS A 341 2.23 -29.90 -12.83
C LYS A 341 1.98 -28.40 -13.08
N VAL A 342 2.95 -27.74 -13.70
CA VAL A 342 2.82 -26.36 -14.19
C VAL A 342 2.54 -26.35 -15.69
N THR A 343 1.57 -25.56 -16.11
CA THR A 343 1.22 -25.35 -17.53
C THR A 343 1.26 -23.86 -17.82
N HIS A 344 2.01 -23.46 -18.84
CA HIS A 344 2.08 -22.08 -19.30
C HIS A 344 1.13 -21.88 -20.48
N LEU A 345 0.32 -20.82 -20.42
CA LEU A 345 -0.68 -20.46 -21.42
C LEU A 345 -0.43 -19.01 -21.86
N LEU A 346 -0.60 -18.75 -23.15
CA LEU A 346 -0.44 -17.39 -23.68
C LEU A 346 -1.60 -16.51 -23.23
N LEU A 347 -1.27 -15.32 -22.77
CA LEU A 347 -2.22 -14.26 -22.50
C LEU A 347 -2.13 -13.24 -23.66
N PRO A 348 -3.21 -12.94 -24.36
CA PRO A 348 -3.16 -11.93 -25.40
C PRO A 348 -2.82 -10.58 -24.81
N SER A 349 -1.99 -9.83 -25.50
CA SER A 349 -1.54 -8.52 -25.09
C SER A 349 -1.79 -7.46 -26.15
N ALA A 350 -1.77 -6.20 -25.74
CA ALA A 350 -1.71 -5.11 -26.69
C ALA A 350 -0.42 -5.21 -27.52
N HIS A 351 -0.55 -5.03 -28.83
CA HIS A 351 0.63 -4.91 -29.70
C HIS A 351 1.32 -3.60 -29.41
N LEU A 352 2.40 -3.67 -28.61
CA LEU A 352 3.27 -2.54 -28.37
C LEU A 352 4.47 -2.63 -29.31
N SER A 353 4.91 -1.48 -29.81
CA SER A 353 6.21 -1.39 -30.47
C SER A 353 7.36 -1.62 -29.47
N ALA A 354 8.51 -2.06 -29.95
CA ALA A 354 9.70 -2.18 -29.08
C ALA A 354 10.05 -0.85 -28.38
N ALA A 355 9.68 0.28 -28.97
CA ALA A 355 9.89 1.60 -28.38
C ALA A 355 8.93 1.90 -27.22
N GLU A 356 7.76 1.29 -27.19
CA GLU A 356 6.77 1.48 -26.10
C GLU A 356 7.01 0.57 -24.92
N GLY A 357 7.74 -0.53 -25.09
CA GLY A 357 8.10 -1.47 -24.04
C GLY A 357 7.27 -2.75 -24.03
N GLN A 358 7.11 -3.36 -22.87
CA GLN A 358 6.36 -4.59 -22.68
C GLN A 358 4.97 -4.28 -22.08
N PRO A 359 3.92 -5.05 -22.39
CA PRO A 359 2.56 -4.85 -21.84
C PRO A 359 2.47 -4.95 -20.32
N LEU A 360 3.27 -5.78 -19.68
CA LEU A 360 3.40 -6.01 -18.25
C LEU A 360 2.07 -6.43 -17.59
N PRO A 361 1.68 -7.71 -17.65
CA PRO A 361 0.56 -8.26 -16.86
C PRO A 361 0.76 -7.97 -15.38
N TYR A 362 -0.22 -7.33 -14.75
CA TYR A 362 -0.04 -6.74 -13.43
C TYR A 362 -0.98 -7.33 -12.38
N GLY A 363 -2.26 -6.93 -12.37
CA GLY A 363 -3.26 -7.51 -11.50
C GLY A 363 -3.82 -8.81 -12.08
N LEU A 364 -4.17 -9.76 -11.22
CA LEU A 364 -4.85 -10.99 -11.57
C LEU A 364 -5.98 -11.24 -10.58
N GLN A 365 -7.19 -11.45 -11.09
CA GLN A 365 -8.36 -11.80 -10.30
C GLN A 365 -9.13 -12.94 -10.98
N ILE A 366 -10.00 -13.62 -10.22
CA ILE A 366 -10.83 -14.69 -10.74
C ILE A 366 -12.28 -14.45 -10.35
N ASP A 367 -13.22 -14.67 -11.29
CA ASP A 367 -14.64 -14.52 -11.01
C ASP A 367 -15.29 -15.85 -10.59
N ALA A 368 -16.57 -15.79 -10.21
CA ALA A 368 -17.34 -16.94 -9.77
C ALA A 368 -17.55 -18.03 -10.86
N GLN A 369 -17.21 -17.75 -12.10
CA GLN A 369 -17.24 -18.68 -13.22
C GLN A 369 -15.84 -19.23 -13.56
N ASP A 370 -14.86 -19.04 -12.71
CA ASP A 370 -13.45 -19.37 -12.94
C ASP A 370 -12.84 -18.71 -14.18
N ARG A 371 -13.31 -17.49 -14.55
CA ARG A 371 -12.65 -16.70 -15.57
C ARG A 371 -11.64 -15.78 -14.93
N LEU A 372 -10.43 -15.80 -15.47
CA LEU A 372 -9.38 -14.88 -15.02
C LEU A 372 -9.58 -13.51 -15.66
N TRP A 373 -9.29 -12.49 -14.86
CA TRP A 373 -9.20 -11.12 -15.29
C TRP A 373 -7.78 -10.63 -15.01
N SER A 374 -7.13 -10.05 -16.00
CA SER A 374 -5.77 -9.52 -15.87
C SER A 374 -5.68 -8.12 -16.46
N THR A 375 -5.08 -7.20 -15.71
CA THR A 375 -4.71 -5.88 -16.24
C THR A 375 -3.31 -5.92 -16.81
N GLN A 376 -3.06 -5.12 -17.85
CA GLN A 376 -1.73 -4.92 -18.42
C GLN A 376 -1.33 -3.45 -18.23
N LEU A 377 -0.34 -3.22 -17.38
CA LEU A 377 0.01 -1.89 -16.88
C LEU A 377 0.43 -0.92 -17.97
N VAL A 378 1.38 -1.31 -18.83
CA VAL A 378 1.87 -0.51 -19.96
C VAL A 378 1.02 -0.77 -21.21
N GLY A 379 0.54 -2.00 -21.40
CA GLY A 379 -0.40 -2.36 -22.46
C GLY A 379 -1.74 -1.63 -22.36
N ASN A 380 -2.05 -1.08 -21.19
CA ASN A 380 -3.24 -0.27 -20.95
C ASN A 380 -4.55 -1.00 -21.31
N THR A 381 -4.64 -2.27 -20.94
CA THR A 381 -5.74 -3.18 -21.29
C THR A 381 -6.23 -3.97 -20.09
N LEU A 382 -7.47 -4.45 -20.19
CA LEU A 382 -8.05 -5.51 -19.35
C LEU A 382 -8.20 -6.75 -20.22
N VAL A 383 -7.79 -7.91 -19.73
CA VAL A 383 -7.93 -9.20 -20.42
C VAL A 383 -8.81 -10.12 -19.60
N ARG A 384 -9.82 -10.74 -20.24
CA ARG A 384 -10.59 -11.84 -19.70
C ARG A 384 -10.08 -13.15 -20.32
N PHE A 385 -9.78 -14.13 -19.51
CA PHE A 385 -9.35 -15.47 -19.92
C PHE A 385 -10.28 -16.54 -19.32
N ASP A 386 -10.87 -17.36 -20.16
CA ASP A 386 -11.70 -18.49 -19.72
C ASP A 386 -10.82 -19.71 -19.45
N THR A 387 -10.75 -20.13 -18.19
CA THR A 387 -9.86 -21.24 -17.76
C THR A 387 -10.28 -22.62 -18.31
N ARG A 388 -11.51 -22.76 -18.79
CA ARG A 388 -12.03 -24.06 -19.30
C ARG A 388 -11.77 -24.19 -20.79
N THR A 389 -11.87 -23.09 -21.56
CA THR A 389 -11.74 -23.09 -23.02
C THR A 389 -10.39 -22.57 -23.51
N SER A 390 -9.61 -21.97 -22.60
CA SER A 390 -8.37 -21.22 -22.91
C SER A 390 -8.58 -20.07 -23.91
N GLN A 391 -9.82 -19.59 -24.04
CA GLN A 391 -10.11 -18.43 -24.87
C GLN A 391 -9.93 -17.16 -24.07
N ALA A 392 -9.36 -16.14 -24.71
CA ALA A 392 -9.17 -14.84 -24.11
C ALA A 392 -9.74 -13.71 -24.96
N LYS A 393 -10.17 -12.64 -24.30
CA LYS A 393 -10.61 -11.41 -24.92
C LYS A 393 -9.98 -10.21 -24.26
N LEU A 394 -9.48 -9.29 -25.09
CA LEU A 394 -8.80 -8.07 -24.66
C LEU A 394 -9.75 -6.87 -24.81
N TYR A 395 -9.73 -5.99 -23.82
CA TYR A 395 -10.49 -4.74 -23.77
C TYR A 395 -9.54 -3.57 -23.53
N GLN A 396 -9.56 -2.59 -24.46
CA GLN A 396 -8.73 -1.40 -24.35
C GLN A 396 -9.28 -0.45 -23.27
N MET A 397 -8.42 0.05 -22.38
CA MET A 397 -8.82 1.08 -21.43
C MET A 397 -9.23 2.38 -22.14
N PRO A 398 -10.23 3.13 -21.62
CA PRO A 398 -10.78 4.29 -22.31
C PRO A 398 -9.81 5.45 -22.52
N VAL A 399 -8.76 5.53 -21.72
CA VAL A 399 -7.77 6.61 -21.76
C VAL A 399 -6.37 6.03 -21.93
N SER A 400 -5.61 6.57 -22.87
CA SER A 400 -4.23 6.17 -23.14
C SER A 400 -3.35 6.39 -21.89
N PHE A 401 -2.48 5.41 -21.60
CA PHE A 401 -1.59 5.43 -20.46
C PHE A 401 -2.30 5.69 -19.13
N SER A 402 -3.51 5.14 -18.94
CA SER A 402 -4.23 5.23 -17.67
C SER A 402 -3.50 4.47 -16.54
N GLY A 403 -2.72 3.46 -16.89
CA GLY A 403 -1.93 2.65 -15.96
C GLY A 403 -2.81 1.76 -15.09
N PRO A 404 -3.62 0.84 -15.68
CA PRO A 404 -4.44 -0.09 -14.91
C PRO A 404 -3.52 -1.03 -14.11
N ARG A 405 -3.75 -1.07 -12.80
CA ARG A 405 -2.97 -1.93 -11.88
C ARG A 405 -3.83 -3.04 -11.31
N ARG A 406 -3.75 -3.30 -10.02
CA ARG A 406 -4.57 -4.32 -9.36
C ARG A 406 -6.04 -3.91 -9.39
N HIS A 407 -6.91 -4.88 -9.51
CA HIS A 407 -8.33 -4.64 -9.71
C HIS A 407 -9.16 -5.60 -8.86
N ALA A 408 -10.44 -5.33 -8.72
CA ALA A 408 -11.37 -6.21 -8.02
C ALA A 408 -12.52 -6.62 -8.92
N VAL A 409 -12.93 -7.88 -8.80
CA VAL A 409 -14.15 -8.40 -9.42
C VAL A 409 -15.27 -8.35 -8.39
N ALA A 410 -16.33 -7.64 -8.70
CA ALA A 410 -17.51 -7.54 -7.85
C ALA A 410 -18.36 -8.81 -7.90
N ARG A 411 -19.24 -9.01 -6.92
CA ARG A 411 -20.13 -10.20 -6.84
C ARG A 411 -21.08 -10.32 -8.06
N ASP A 412 -21.41 -9.22 -8.69
CA ASP A 412 -22.26 -9.17 -9.91
C ASP A 412 -21.46 -9.45 -11.20
N GLY A 413 -20.17 -9.69 -11.08
CA GLY A 413 -19.24 -9.99 -12.17
C GLY A 413 -18.68 -8.77 -12.87
N THR A 414 -18.99 -7.55 -12.43
CA THR A 414 -18.36 -6.32 -12.93
C THR A 414 -16.93 -6.17 -12.39
N VAL A 415 -16.09 -5.40 -13.07
CA VAL A 415 -14.67 -5.24 -12.72
C VAL A 415 -14.38 -3.77 -12.42
N TRP A 416 -13.82 -3.51 -11.25
CA TRP A 416 -13.35 -2.20 -10.83
C TRP A 416 -11.84 -2.11 -10.96
N ILE A 417 -11.34 -1.09 -11.66
CA ILE A 417 -9.94 -0.98 -12.08
C ILE A 417 -9.38 0.38 -11.67
N PRO A 418 -8.32 0.43 -10.85
CA PRO A 418 -7.66 1.69 -10.53
C PRO A 418 -6.82 2.15 -11.72
N GLU A 419 -6.90 3.43 -12.05
CA GLU A 419 -6.09 4.08 -13.07
C GLU A 419 -4.95 4.87 -12.40
N PHE A 420 -3.80 4.25 -12.23
CA PHE A 420 -2.69 4.81 -11.46
C PHE A 420 -2.21 6.19 -11.94
N ASN A 421 -2.22 6.40 -13.26
CA ASN A 421 -1.67 7.61 -13.88
C ASN A 421 -2.72 8.74 -14.00
N THR A 422 -3.89 8.53 -13.44
CA THR A 422 -4.99 9.49 -13.43
C THR A 422 -5.59 9.63 -12.03
N GLY A 423 -6.61 10.44 -11.86
CA GLY A 423 -7.39 10.52 -10.62
C GLY A 423 -8.71 9.75 -10.69
N TYR A 424 -8.75 8.66 -11.47
CA TYR A 424 -9.97 7.91 -11.75
C TYR A 424 -9.84 6.44 -11.37
N ILE A 425 -11.01 5.80 -11.21
CA ILE A 425 -11.20 4.36 -11.29
C ILE A 425 -12.17 4.07 -12.43
N ALA A 426 -11.97 2.95 -13.13
CA ALA A 426 -12.86 2.48 -14.16
C ALA A 426 -13.72 1.33 -13.64
N HIS A 427 -14.98 1.31 -14.06
CA HIS A 427 -15.93 0.23 -13.86
C HIS A 427 -16.23 -0.40 -15.20
N PHE A 428 -16.02 -1.70 -15.33
CA PHE A 428 -16.26 -2.46 -16.56
C PHE A 428 -17.40 -3.46 -16.34
N ASP A 429 -18.44 -3.37 -17.19
CA ASP A 429 -19.52 -4.36 -17.23
C ASP A 429 -19.27 -5.37 -18.37
N PRO A 430 -18.94 -6.62 -18.07
CA PRO A 430 -18.64 -7.64 -19.08
C PRO A 430 -19.86 -8.08 -19.92
N ARG A 431 -21.07 -7.72 -19.53
CA ARG A 431 -22.30 -8.02 -20.29
C ARG A 431 -22.50 -7.04 -21.43
N THR A 432 -22.14 -5.77 -21.21
CA THR A 432 -22.26 -4.70 -22.20
C THR A 432 -20.93 -4.36 -22.86
N GLU A 433 -19.84 -4.84 -22.27
CA GLU A 433 -18.44 -4.55 -22.63
C GLU A 433 -18.13 -3.05 -22.62
N LYS A 434 -18.77 -2.30 -21.71
CA LYS A 434 -18.60 -0.86 -21.58
C LYS A 434 -17.85 -0.51 -20.31
N PHE A 435 -17.02 0.53 -20.42
CA PHE A 435 -16.37 1.18 -19.30
C PHE A 435 -17.15 2.44 -18.90
N GLU A 436 -17.25 2.63 -17.59
CA GLU A 436 -17.62 3.89 -16.96
C GLU A 436 -16.46 4.34 -16.07
N ARG A 437 -16.22 5.65 -15.93
CA ARG A 437 -15.09 6.17 -15.14
C ARG A 437 -15.56 7.13 -14.09
N PHE A 438 -15.03 6.99 -12.87
CA PHE A 438 -15.36 7.82 -11.73
C PHE A 438 -14.10 8.55 -11.24
N ARG A 439 -14.20 9.85 -11.08
CA ARG A 439 -13.12 10.63 -10.48
C ARG A 439 -13.09 10.40 -8.98
N VAL A 440 -11.93 10.00 -8.45
CA VAL A 440 -11.75 9.69 -7.01
C VAL A 440 -10.67 10.54 -6.34
N GLY A 441 -10.01 11.40 -7.10
CA GLY A 441 -8.99 12.29 -6.56
C GLY A 441 -8.33 13.19 -7.62
N GLU A 442 -7.20 13.75 -7.25
CA GLU A 442 -6.34 14.53 -8.12
C GLU A 442 -5.71 13.69 -9.25
N SER A 443 -5.31 14.33 -10.35
CA SER A 443 -4.81 13.65 -11.56
C SER A 443 -3.54 12.81 -11.36
N ALA A 444 -2.89 12.92 -10.24
CA ALA A 444 -1.73 12.11 -9.85
C ALA A 444 -1.96 11.42 -8.50
N LEU A 445 -3.18 10.95 -8.24
CA LEU A 445 -3.53 10.22 -7.01
C LEU A 445 -2.63 8.98 -6.80
N GLY A 446 -2.26 8.31 -7.88
CA GLY A 446 -1.53 7.06 -7.81
C GLY A 446 -2.41 5.92 -7.28
N ALA A 447 -3.63 5.78 -7.82
CA ALA A 447 -4.52 4.67 -7.48
C ALA A 447 -3.88 3.34 -7.87
N TYR A 448 -3.32 2.63 -6.87
CA TYR A 448 -2.52 1.44 -7.12
C TYR A 448 -3.34 0.16 -7.03
N ASP A 449 -4.14 0.04 -6.00
CA ASP A 449 -4.99 -1.10 -5.73
C ASP A 449 -6.34 -0.65 -5.18
N LEU A 450 -7.32 -1.50 -5.31
CA LEU A 450 -8.64 -1.27 -4.73
C LEU A 450 -9.28 -2.56 -4.20
N ALA A 451 -10.09 -2.42 -3.17
CA ALA A 451 -10.86 -3.51 -2.59
C ALA A 451 -12.31 -3.07 -2.36
N ILE A 452 -13.24 -3.99 -2.59
CA ILE A 452 -14.67 -3.75 -2.38
C ILE A 452 -15.03 -4.23 -0.98
N ASP A 453 -15.55 -3.33 -0.14
CA ASP A 453 -16.01 -3.68 1.20
C ASP A 453 -17.23 -4.63 1.09
N PRO A 454 -17.12 -5.88 1.56
CA PRO A 454 -18.21 -6.86 1.42
C PRO A 454 -19.46 -6.53 2.22
N ARG A 455 -19.38 -5.57 3.15
CA ARG A 455 -20.47 -5.18 4.06
C ARG A 455 -21.40 -4.13 3.46
N ASP A 456 -20.87 -3.16 2.70
CA ASP A 456 -21.63 -2.03 2.17
C ASP A 456 -21.42 -1.75 0.67
N GLY A 457 -20.44 -2.42 0.06
CA GLY A 457 -20.09 -2.24 -1.35
C GLY A 457 -19.23 -1.00 -1.63
N GLY A 458 -18.78 -0.29 -0.60
CA GLY A 458 -17.85 0.83 -0.73
C GLY A 458 -16.50 0.37 -1.28
N ILE A 459 -15.86 1.17 -2.10
CA ILE A 459 -14.58 0.85 -2.73
C ILE A 459 -13.46 1.59 -2.03
N TRP A 460 -12.54 0.84 -1.43
CA TRP A 460 -11.33 1.40 -0.85
C TRP A 460 -10.19 1.35 -1.85
N ILE A 461 -9.40 2.42 -1.91
CA ILE A 461 -8.38 2.65 -2.92
C ILE A 461 -7.11 3.14 -2.23
N THR A 462 -5.96 2.58 -2.58
CA THR A 462 -4.67 3.11 -2.17
C THR A 462 -4.25 4.27 -3.07
N GLY A 463 -4.07 5.46 -2.50
CA GLY A 463 -3.50 6.63 -3.17
C GLY A 463 -2.00 6.70 -2.92
N ALA A 464 -1.22 5.93 -3.68
CA ALA A 464 0.22 5.76 -3.45
C ALA A 464 1.02 7.06 -3.58
N LEU A 465 0.64 7.94 -4.52
CA LEU A 465 1.30 9.23 -4.71
C LEU A 465 0.68 10.35 -3.86
N ALA A 466 -0.49 10.08 -3.27
CA ALA A 466 -1.23 11.03 -2.44
C ALA A 466 -1.05 10.77 -0.93
N SER A 467 -0.32 9.72 -0.55
CA SER A 467 -0.15 9.27 0.84
C SER A 467 -1.49 9.18 1.60
N ALA A 468 -2.52 8.64 0.95
CA ALA A 468 -3.86 8.57 1.50
C ALA A 468 -4.57 7.27 1.13
N LEU A 469 -5.46 6.79 2.00
CA LEU A 469 -6.51 5.85 1.63
C LEU A 469 -7.76 6.60 1.25
N ILE A 470 -8.41 6.18 0.17
CA ILE A 470 -9.62 6.80 -0.35
C ILE A 470 -10.74 5.77 -0.26
N ARG A 471 -11.93 6.19 0.17
CA ARG A 471 -13.15 5.41 0.05
C ARG A 471 -14.11 6.10 -0.90
N PHE A 472 -14.57 5.36 -1.89
CA PHE A 472 -15.56 5.78 -2.86
C PHE A 472 -16.86 4.98 -2.65
N ASP A 473 -17.98 5.65 -2.56
CA ASP A 473 -19.30 5.02 -2.54
C ASP A 473 -19.89 5.01 -3.95
N PRO A 474 -20.04 3.83 -4.61
CA PRO A 474 -20.54 3.77 -5.98
C PRO A 474 -21.98 4.28 -6.15
N LYS A 475 -22.80 4.25 -5.08
CA LYS A 475 -24.21 4.64 -5.14
C LYS A 475 -24.40 6.16 -5.08
N THR A 476 -23.63 6.80 -4.20
CA THR A 476 -23.75 8.25 -3.95
C THR A 476 -22.64 9.06 -4.62
N GLN A 477 -21.60 8.38 -5.11
CA GLN A 477 -20.34 8.95 -5.61
C GLN A 477 -19.59 9.80 -4.56
N ALA A 478 -19.93 9.62 -3.27
CA ALA A 478 -19.24 10.29 -2.18
C ALA A 478 -17.81 9.75 -2.01
N ILE A 479 -16.90 10.64 -1.67
CA ILE A 479 -15.49 10.34 -1.47
C ILE A 479 -15.10 10.71 -0.05
N GLU A 480 -14.51 9.76 0.66
CA GLU A 480 -13.85 9.98 1.95
C GLU A 480 -12.34 9.86 1.75
N ARG A 481 -11.55 10.78 2.29
CA ARG A 481 -10.09 10.76 2.15
C ARG A 481 -9.45 10.69 3.53
N TYR A 482 -8.58 9.69 3.72
CA TYR A 482 -7.82 9.43 4.94
C TYR A 482 -6.33 9.65 4.68
N PRO A 483 -5.80 10.88 4.81
CA PRO A 483 -4.36 11.16 4.68
C PRO A 483 -3.58 10.42 5.75
N LEU A 484 -2.49 9.77 5.38
CA LEU A 484 -1.67 9.07 6.36
C LEU A 484 -0.78 10.05 7.15
N PRO A 485 -0.57 9.79 8.45
CA PRO A 485 0.25 10.66 9.29
C PRO A 485 1.74 10.58 8.96
N THR A 486 2.17 9.55 8.22
CA THR A 486 3.54 9.41 7.71
C THR A 486 3.56 9.74 6.23
N GLU A 487 4.43 10.65 5.85
CA GLU A 487 4.64 11.05 4.45
C GLU A 487 6.15 11.07 4.12
N PRO A 488 6.48 10.63 2.91
CA PRO A 488 5.65 9.99 1.91
C PRO A 488 5.28 8.54 2.27
N ALA A 489 4.09 8.08 1.88
CA ALA A 489 3.58 6.73 2.13
C ALA A 489 3.14 6.06 0.82
N TYR A 490 4.04 5.28 0.20
CA TYR A 490 3.78 4.62 -1.07
C TYR A 490 3.16 3.23 -0.84
N MET A 491 1.83 3.17 -0.82
CA MET A 491 1.05 1.94 -0.63
C MET A 491 0.90 1.16 -1.94
N ARG A 492 0.93 -0.19 -1.86
CA ARG A 492 0.86 -1.08 -3.04
C ARG A 492 -0.31 -2.04 -3.04
N HIS A 493 -0.78 -2.46 -1.89
CA HIS A 493 -1.85 -3.44 -1.75
C HIS A 493 -2.82 -3.01 -0.65
N ILE A 494 -4.06 -3.49 -0.74
CA ILE A 494 -5.11 -3.21 0.23
C ILE A 494 -5.88 -4.49 0.57
N ALA A 495 -6.18 -4.68 1.85
CA ALA A 495 -7.04 -5.76 2.33
C ALA A 495 -8.08 -5.22 3.28
N ILE A 496 -9.27 -5.80 3.27
CA ILE A 496 -10.36 -5.45 4.18
C ILE A 496 -10.63 -6.65 5.07
N ASP A 497 -10.64 -6.44 6.39
CA ASP A 497 -11.08 -7.46 7.34
C ASP A 497 -12.61 -7.66 7.18
N PRO A 498 -13.06 -8.83 6.74
CA PRO A 498 -14.47 -9.06 6.47
C PRO A 498 -15.34 -9.03 7.75
N ASN A 499 -14.73 -9.19 8.93
CA ASN A 499 -15.45 -9.27 10.20
C ASN A 499 -15.77 -7.89 10.78
N ASN A 500 -14.84 -6.96 10.71
CA ASN A 500 -14.97 -5.63 11.32
C ASN A 500 -14.91 -4.48 10.31
N GLY A 501 -14.39 -4.74 9.10
CA GLY A 501 -14.20 -3.77 8.02
C GLY A 501 -13.02 -2.85 8.21
N ASP A 502 -12.09 -3.19 9.06
CA ASP A 502 -10.81 -2.51 9.12
C ASP A 502 -10.08 -2.69 7.80
N VAL A 503 -9.52 -1.61 7.32
CA VAL A 503 -8.79 -1.56 6.05
C VAL A 503 -7.31 -1.55 6.34
N TRP A 504 -6.60 -2.49 5.73
CA TRP A 504 -5.19 -2.71 5.93
C TRP A 504 -4.40 -2.43 4.66
N SER A 505 -3.25 -1.82 4.84
CA SER A 505 -2.24 -1.65 3.79
C SER A 505 -0.85 -1.65 4.43
N ALA A 506 0.17 -1.67 3.59
CA ALA A 506 1.54 -1.45 4.01
C ALA A 506 2.24 -0.51 3.04
N TYR A 507 3.23 0.21 3.51
CA TYR A 507 3.93 1.17 2.69
C TYR A 507 5.41 1.29 3.09
N SER A 508 6.18 1.78 2.13
CA SER A 508 7.57 2.16 2.30
C SER A 508 7.91 3.20 1.24
N SER A 509 8.65 4.20 1.62
CA SER A 509 9.15 5.25 0.73
C SER A 509 10.66 5.36 0.89
N LEU A 510 11.37 4.30 0.50
CA LEU A 510 12.83 4.29 0.57
C LEU A 510 13.46 5.31 -0.38
N PRO A 511 14.47 6.07 0.06
CA PRO A 511 15.11 6.04 1.39
C PRO A 511 14.48 7.02 2.40
N THR A 512 13.35 7.63 2.14
CA THR A 512 12.85 8.82 2.85
C THR A 512 11.91 8.53 4.01
N ALA A 513 11.26 7.34 4.07
CA ALA A 513 10.36 6.99 5.16
C ALA A 513 10.58 5.57 5.67
N VAL A 514 10.38 5.39 6.96
CA VAL A 514 10.41 4.07 7.61
C VAL A 514 9.18 3.26 7.18
N PRO A 515 9.36 2.01 6.73
CA PRO A 515 8.25 1.17 6.31
C PRO A 515 7.31 0.85 7.48
N LYS A 516 6.00 0.80 7.20
CA LYS A 516 4.96 0.52 8.19
C LYS A 516 3.83 -0.31 7.62
N VAL A 517 3.09 -0.96 8.52
CA VAL A 517 1.75 -1.47 8.26
C VAL A 517 0.75 -0.45 8.79
N VAL A 518 -0.30 -0.20 8.04
CA VAL A 518 -1.34 0.76 8.41
C VAL A 518 -2.71 0.11 8.44
N ARG A 519 -3.50 0.47 9.44
CA ARG A 519 -4.91 0.15 9.58
C ARG A 519 -5.74 1.43 9.60
N VAL A 520 -6.83 1.46 8.85
CA VAL A 520 -7.87 2.47 8.98
C VAL A 520 -9.13 1.79 9.50
N SER A 521 -9.58 2.22 10.68
CA SER A 521 -10.85 1.81 11.28
C SER A 521 -11.84 2.95 11.16
N ARG A 522 -13.01 2.68 10.55
CA ARG A 522 -14.13 3.63 10.56
C ARG A 522 -14.82 3.50 11.91
N GLY A 523 -14.76 4.53 12.75
CA GLY A 523 -15.42 4.53 14.04
C GLY A 523 -16.90 4.13 13.91
N ARG A 524 -17.34 3.21 14.78
CA ARG A 524 -18.72 2.78 14.93
C ARG A 524 -19.60 3.90 15.47
#